data_fb65c119cb0c9807f4a28c10e632f5cb
#
_entry.id   fb65c119cb0c9807f4a28c10e632f5cb
#
_cell.length_a   1.000
_cell.length_b   1.000
_cell.length_c   1.000
_cell.angle_alpha   90.00
_cell.angle_beta   90.00
_cell.angle_gamma   90.00
#
_symmetry.space_group_name_H-M   'P 1'
#
loop_
_entity.id
_entity.type
_entity.pdbx_description
1 polymer ?
#
loop_
_entity_poly.entity_id
_entity_poly.type
_entity_poly.pdbx_seq_one_letter_code
_entity_poly.pdbx_strand_id
1 'polypeptide(L)'
;MLSAEVQAMIPRIQAFLATRPVERAYLFGSCSRGEETPESDVDLLVSYTDSDKLSLMDIGGMIVDLQKIIHRPVDLIEDASLMPFARQTVDHDKIKIYERGETHIE
;
A
#
# COMPACT_ATOMS: atom_id res chain seq x y z
N MET A 1 -4.92 -14.70 6.46
CA MET A 1 -5.08 -15.10 5.06
C MET A 1 -5.84 -14.04 4.29
N LEU A 2 -5.38 -13.69 3.10
CA LEU A 2 -6.03 -12.64 2.31
C LEU A 2 -7.34 -13.15 1.72
N SER A 3 -8.36 -12.29 1.77
CA SER A 3 -9.63 -12.60 1.14
C SER A 3 -9.50 -12.59 -0.38
N ALA A 4 -10.47 -13.20 -1.07
CA ALA A 4 -10.46 -13.20 -2.53
C ALA A 4 -10.56 -11.77 -3.09
N GLU A 5 -11.32 -10.92 -2.42
CA GLU A 5 -11.46 -9.54 -2.84
C GLU A 5 -10.15 -8.79 -2.76
N VAL A 6 -9.41 -8.96 -1.66
CA VAL A 6 -8.11 -8.31 -1.50
C VAL A 6 -7.11 -8.87 -2.50
N GLN A 7 -7.11 -10.19 -2.71
CA GLN A 7 -6.23 -10.79 -3.69
C GLN A 7 -6.47 -10.23 -5.08
N ALA A 8 -7.72 -9.93 -5.42
CA ALA A 8 -8.06 -9.35 -6.72
C ALA A 8 -7.60 -7.89 -6.83
N MET A 9 -7.49 -7.18 -5.71
CA MET A 9 -7.03 -5.79 -5.71
C MET A 9 -5.53 -5.67 -5.93
N ILE A 10 -4.75 -6.64 -5.46
CA ILE A 10 -3.29 -6.53 -5.44
C ILE A 10 -2.70 -6.25 -6.83
N PRO A 11 -3.07 -6.99 -7.89
CA PRO A 11 -2.50 -6.67 -9.21
C PRO A 11 -2.82 -5.26 -9.68
N ARG A 12 -3.99 -4.75 -9.34
CA ARG A 12 -4.37 -3.38 -9.71
C ARG A 12 -3.52 -2.37 -8.96
N ILE A 13 -3.29 -2.62 -7.67
CA ILE A 13 -2.43 -1.75 -6.87
C ILE A 13 -1.02 -1.78 -7.41
N GLN A 14 -0.49 -2.97 -7.72
CA GLN A 14 0.86 -3.11 -8.27
C GLN A 14 1.02 -2.34 -9.57
N ALA A 15 0.05 -2.45 -10.48
CA ALA A 15 0.11 -1.75 -11.76
C ALA A 15 0.12 -0.24 -11.56
N PHE A 16 -0.66 0.26 -10.60
CA PHE A 16 -0.69 1.68 -10.31
C PHE A 16 0.64 2.16 -9.73
N LEU A 17 1.16 1.44 -8.73
CA LEU A 17 2.40 1.84 -8.07
C LEU A 17 3.58 1.83 -9.03
N ALA A 18 3.55 0.97 -10.04
CA ALA A 18 4.61 0.92 -11.04
C ALA A 18 4.69 2.22 -11.85
N THR A 19 3.61 2.99 -11.92
CA THR A 19 3.59 4.27 -12.65
C THR A 19 3.89 5.46 -11.75
N ARG A 20 4.18 5.23 -10.48
CA ARG A 20 4.41 6.29 -9.49
C ARG A 20 5.79 6.15 -8.87
N PRO A 21 6.29 7.19 -8.18
CA PRO A 21 7.62 7.14 -7.57
C PRO A 21 7.62 6.35 -6.26
N VAL A 22 7.23 5.09 -6.32
CA VAL A 22 7.17 4.20 -5.17
C VAL A 22 8.24 3.12 -5.32
N GLU A 23 9.04 2.95 -4.27
CA GLU A 23 10.09 1.93 -4.26
C GLU A 23 9.53 0.59 -3.83
N ARG A 24 8.74 0.57 -2.74
CA ARG A 24 8.10 -0.65 -2.28
C ARG A 24 6.86 -0.32 -1.49
N ALA A 25 5.99 -1.32 -1.36
CA ALA A 25 4.75 -1.15 -0.61
C ALA A 25 4.37 -2.45 0.09
N TYR A 26 3.84 -2.30 1.29
CA TYR A 26 3.32 -3.40 2.09
C TYR A 26 1.85 -3.14 2.39
N LEU A 27 1.07 -4.22 2.36
CA LEU A 27 -0.32 -4.19 2.82
C LEU A 27 -0.31 -4.52 4.31
N PHE A 28 -1.03 -3.74 5.12
CA PHE A 28 -1.15 -4.03 6.55
C PHE A 28 -2.57 -3.71 7.01
N GLY A 29 -2.83 -3.85 8.31
CA GLY A 29 -4.15 -3.63 8.85
C GLY A 29 -5.10 -4.78 8.56
N SER A 30 -6.41 -4.50 8.63
CA SER A 30 -7.43 -5.55 8.52
C SER A 30 -7.35 -6.31 7.20
N CYS A 31 -7.01 -5.63 6.11
CA CYS A 31 -6.91 -6.28 4.80
C CYS A 31 -5.80 -7.33 4.77
N SER A 32 -4.71 -7.09 5.50
CA SER A 32 -3.60 -8.06 5.53
C SER A 32 -3.94 -9.30 6.35
N ARG A 33 -4.89 -9.17 7.28
CA ARG A 33 -5.26 -10.27 8.16
C ARG A 33 -6.50 -11.02 7.68
N GLY A 34 -7.12 -10.57 6.59
CA GLY A 34 -8.37 -11.18 6.12
C GLY A 34 -9.56 -10.84 6.99
N GLU A 35 -9.47 -9.73 7.73
CA GLU A 35 -10.52 -9.30 8.66
C GLU A 35 -11.29 -8.09 8.18
N GLU A 36 -11.09 -7.69 6.93
CA GLU A 36 -11.73 -6.49 6.40
C GLU A 36 -13.24 -6.69 6.23
N THR A 37 -13.96 -5.57 6.29
CA THR A 37 -15.37 -5.49 5.95
C THR A 37 -15.49 -4.68 4.66
N PRO A 38 -16.69 -4.60 4.06
CA PRO A 38 -16.86 -3.78 2.85
C PRO A 38 -16.49 -2.32 3.05
N GLU A 39 -16.52 -1.82 4.29
CA GLU A 39 -16.18 -0.43 4.59
C GLU A 39 -14.75 -0.24 5.06
N SER A 40 -13.98 -1.30 5.17
CA SER A 40 -12.60 -1.20 5.68
C SER A 40 -11.70 -0.44 4.71
N ASP A 41 -10.79 0.35 5.28
CA ASP A 41 -9.75 1.01 4.52
C ASP A 41 -8.70 0.00 4.04
N VAL A 42 -8.06 0.32 2.92
CA VAL A 42 -6.88 -0.41 2.49
C VAL A 42 -5.67 0.40 2.97
N ASP A 43 -4.90 -0.18 3.87
CA ASP A 43 -3.76 0.49 4.48
C ASP A 43 -2.48 0.01 3.83
N LEU A 44 -1.71 0.94 3.27
CA LEU A 44 -0.45 0.64 2.61
C LEU A 44 0.70 1.38 3.28
N LEU A 45 1.75 0.65 3.59
CA LEU A 45 3.00 1.22 4.08
C LEU A 45 3.94 1.31 2.89
N VAL A 46 4.37 2.53 2.54
CA VAL A 46 5.10 2.75 1.30
C VAL A 46 6.44 3.40 1.55
N SER A 47 7.41 3.05 0.70
CA SER A 47 8.68 3.75 0.60
C SER A 47 8.77 4.37 -0.79
N TYR A 48 9.09 5.66 -0.86
CA TYR A 48 9.16 6.36 -2.12
C TYR A 48 10.57 6.35 -2.68
N THR A 49 10.68 6.42 -4.02
CA THR A 49 12.00 6.43 -4.67
C THR A 49 12.74 7.73 -4.39
N ASP A 50 12.01 8.82 -4.19
CA ASP A 50 12.61 10.13 -3.96
C ASP A 50 11.63 10.96 -3.14
N SER A 51 11.55 10.65 -1.84
CA SER A 51 10.56 11.29 -0.98
C SER A 51 10.77 12.79 -0.83
N ASP A 52 12.01 13.26 -1.02
CA ASP A 52 12.30 14.69 -0.89
C ASP A 52 11.59 15.53 -1.95
N LYS A 53 11.25 14.92 -3.08
CA LYS A 53 10.62 15.63 -4.18
C LYS A 53 9.09 15.51 -4.17
N LEU A 54 8.55 14.76 -3.23
CA LEU A 54 7.10 14.55 -3.17
C LEU A 54 6.45 15.56 -2.24
N SER A 55 5.37 16.17 -2.72
CA SER A 55 4.55 17.05 -1.91
C SER A 55 3.37 16.31 -1.35
N LEU A 56 2.69 16.93 -0.37
CA LEU A 56 1.44 16.35 0.13
C LEU A 56 0.39 16.26 -0.97
N MET A 57 0.42 17.18 -1.93
CA MET A 57 -0.52 17.12 -3.06
C MET A 57 -0.25 15.90 -3.94
N ASP A 58 1.03 15.56 -4.13
CA ASP A 58 1.37 14.37 -4.91
C ASP A 58 0.84 13.12 -4.24
N ILE A 59 1.05 13.02 -2.93
CA ILE A 59 0.59 11.86 -2.16
C ILE A 59 -0.95 11.81 -2.14
N GLY A 60 -1.59 12.96 -1.92
CA GLY A 60 -3.04 13.03 -1.94
C GLY A 60 -3.62 12.62 -3.27
N GLY A 61 -2.97 13.01 -4.37
CA GLY A 61 -3.40 12.60 -5.71
C GLY A 61 -3.30 11.11 -5.90
N MET A 62 -2.23 10.49 -5.39
CA MET A 62 -2.10 9.04 -5.48
C MET A 62 -3.20 8.33 -4.71
N ILE A 63 -3.54 8.84 -3.52
CA ILE A 63 -4.61 8.26 -2.72
C ILE A 63 -5.94 8.30 -3.49
N VAL A 64 -6.27 9.48 -4.03
CA VAL A 64 -7.53 9.65 -4.77
C VAL A 64 -7.59 8.73 -5.98
N ASP A 65 -6.50 8.67 -6.75
CA ASP A 65 -6.46 7.84 -7.95
C ASP A 65 -6.59 6.36 -7.60
N LEU A 66 -5.90 5.92 -6.55
CA LEU A 66 -5.95 4.52 -6.16
C LEU A 66 -7.34 4.15 -5.64
N GLN A 67 -7.97 5.05 -4.89
CA GLN A 67 -9.35 4.81 -4.41
C GLN A 67 -10.32 4.61 -5.57
N LYS A 68 -10.10 5.35 -6.67
CA LYS A 68 -10.94 5.17 -7.86
C LYS A 68 -10.73 3.82 -8.52
N ILE A 69 -9.52 3.30 -8.44
CA ILE A 69 -9.18 2.02 -9.07
C ILE A 69 -9.75 0.85 -8.29
N ILE A 70 -9.62 0.87 -6.97
CA ILE A 70 -10.02 -0.29 -6.15
C ILE A 70 -11.37 -0.10 -5.47
N HIS A 71 -11.96 1.10 -5.54
CA HIS A 71 -13.28 1.40 -5.00
C HIS A 71 -13.37 1.20 -3.49
N ARG A 72 -12.29 1.58 -2.79
CA ARG A 72 -12.22 1.54 -1.33
C ARG A 72 -11.40 2.71 -0.84
N PRO A 73 -11.65 3.19 0.39
CA PRO A 73 -10.77 4.18 0.99
C PRO A 73 -9.35 3.61 1.09
N VAL A 74 -8.37 4.45 0.84
CA VAL A 74 -6.96 4.07 0.86
C VAL A 74 -6.22 5.01 1.81
N ASP A 75 -5.33 4.45 2.61
CA ASP A 75 -4.44 5.21 3.45
C ASP A 75 -3.00 4.85 3.07
N LEU A 76 -2.20 5.86 2.73
CA LEU A 76 -0.80 5.67 2.41
C LEU A 76 0.04 6.25 3.54
N ILE A 77 0.80 5.39 4.21
CA ILE A 77 1.67 5.79 5.30
C ILE A 77 3.11 5.57 4.85
N GLU A 78 3.92 6.61 4.93
CA GLU A 78 5.33 6.49 4.56
C GLU A 78 6.06 5.68 5.62
N ASP A 79 6.82 4.67 5.18
CA ASP A 79 7.51 3.76 6.09
C ASP A 79 8.41 4.52 7.08
N ALA A 80 9.13 5.53 6.59
CA ALA A 80 10.04 6.30 7.41
C ALA A 80 9.31 7.12 8.49
N SER A 81 8.02 7.38 8.29
CA SER A 81 7.22 8.18 9.23
C SER A 81 6.51 7.35 10.28
N LEU A 82 6.61 6.03 10.19
CA LEU A 82 5.89 5.17 11.13
C LEU A 82 6.45 5.30 12.53
N MET A 83 5.56 5.56 13.49
CA MET A 83 5.95 5.75 14.87
C MET A 83 6.46 4.44 15.48
N PRO A 84 7.48 4.51 16.36
CA PRO A 84 8.08 3.28 16.91
C PRO A 84 7.08 2.38 17.61
N PHE A 85 6.09 2.95 18.31
CA PHE A 85 5.14 2.12 19.04
C PHE A 85 4.21 1.33 18.10
N ALA A 86 4.04 1.79 16.87
CA ALA A 86 3.19 1.10 15.90
C ALA A 86 3.99 0.12 15.04
N ARG A 87 5.32 0.28 14.99
CA ARG A 87 6.17 -0.49 14.08
C ARG A 87 6.09 -1.99 14.33
N GLN A 88 6.07 -2.37 15.58
CA GLN A 88 6.08 -3.80 15.94
C GLN A 88 4.81 -4.49 15.41
N THR A 89 3.65 -3.87 15.59
CA THR A 89 2.40 -4.43 15.11
C THR A 89 2.36 -4.47 13.59
N VAL A 90 2.78 -3.36 12.95
CA VAL A 90 2.77 -3.28 11.48
C VAL A 90 3.73 -4.31 10.89
N ASP A 91 4.95 -4.43 11.47
CA ASP A 91 5.94 -5.38 10.96
C ASP A 91 5.46 -6.82 11.08
N HIS A 92 4.66 -7.12 12.10
CA HIS A 92 4.08 -8.44 12.26
C HIS A 92 3.03 -8.74 11.20
N ASP A 93 2.21 -7.74 10.85
CA ASP A 93 1.06 -7.93 9.97
C ASP A 93 1.37 -7.69 8.50
N LYS A 94 2.39 -6.91 8.18
CA LYS A 94 2.57 -6.40 6.81
C LYS A 94 2.94 -7.51 5.84
N ILE A 95 2.43 -7.36 4.61
CA ILE A 95 2.70 -8.27 3.51
C ILE A 95 3.22 -7.42 2.35
N LYS A 96 4.43 -7.73 1.86
CA LYS A 96 4.99 -6.99 0.74
C LYS A 96 4.19 -7.32 -0.51
N ILE A 97 3.65 -6.29 -1.16
CA ILE A 97 2.87 -6.46 -2.38
C ILE A 97 3.53 -5.83 -3.60
N TYR A 98 4.57 -5.00 -3.40
CA TYR A 98 5.21 -4.34 -4.53
C TYR A 98 6.64 -3.98 -4.17
N GLU A 99 7.55 -4.18 -5.12
CA GLU A 99 8.93 -3.70 -5.01
C GLU A 99 9.46 -3.39 -6.40
N ARG A 100 9.92 -2.14 -6.59
CA ARG A 100 10.43 -1.68 -7.87
C ARG A 100 11.76 -2.37 -8.16
N GLY A 101 11.93 -2.76 -9.40
CA GLY A 101 13.15 -3.44 -9.80
C GLY A 101 13.18 -4.91 -9.47
N GLU A 102 12.19 -5.41 -8.74
CA GLU A 102 12.06 -6.84 -8.48
C GLU A 102 11.61 -7.51 -9.77
N THR A 103 12.40 -8.48 -10.21
CA THR A 103 12.10 -9.19 -11.44
C THR A 103 11.40 -10.49 -11.10
N HIS A 104 10.20 -10.65 -11.64
CA HIS A 104 9.47 -11.89 -11.51
C HIS A 104 9.69 -12.68 -12.76
N ILE A 105 10.59 -13.62 -12.66
CA ILE A 105 10.89 -14.52 -13.78
C ILE A 105 10.10 -15.79 -13.53
N GLU A 106 9.14 -16.01 -14.37
CA GLU A 106 8.25 -17.14 -14.24
C GLU A 106 8.48 -18.12 -15.36
#